data_f810277b223e247c1c5099da98da419c
#
_entry.id   f810277b223e247c1c5099da98da419c
#
_cell.length_a   1.000
_cell.length_b   1.000
_cell.length_c   1.000
_cell.angle_alpha   90.00
_cell.angle_beta   90.00
_cell.angle_gamma   90.00
#
_symmetry.space_group_name_H-M   'P 1'
#
loop_
_entity.id
_entity.type
_entity.pdbx_description
1 polymer ?
#
loop_
_entity_poly.entity_id
_entity_poly.type
_entity_poly.pdbx_seq_one_letter_code
_entity_poly.pdbx_strand_id
1 'polypeptide(L)'
;MYKKKNRAKQHQMQFITLDDLVPSDHILRLIDDAIDFSFIYDEVEGLYASGRDGRPGIDPVSLFKIIFIQYLFGIRSMRQTIKEIEVNTAYRWFIGYELLEPIPHFSTFSKNYTRRFKDTDIFEKIFQHILQDAVNNGFVDASAVFIDGTHIKASANKHKTQKVTVTKPIPQYKSELDQEIDNDRSQKGKKPFDRDGNNDKTIKRTVSTTDPDSGMFVKGEHERQLAYVANTACDKHNFVLGFYLGAGNIHDSQMFHEVFKKLEVFKSEIKAVAVDAGYKTPGIMREIIQRGMIPVVPYKRPMTKKGFFKKTEYVYDEYYDCYICPANKLLHYSTTNREGYREYKSNPLECSQCPYIEKCTMSRNHTKVVTRHIWSEYMEYAEEYRHVFQYKEIYKQRRETIERVFADAKERHGLRYTMLRGLEKVKMQATLTFACMNLKKLAIWKHRKRLQKPSVHGKNGFFEKIKYKLLYKAKIWQRVWITRCHICLQSDYIFMISIIFSSLNHRW
;
A
#
# COMPACT_ATOMS: atom_id res chain seq x y z
N MET A 1 40.60 16.67 25.91
CA MET A 1 40.71 16.17 27.30
C MET A 1 39.40 15.50 27.66
N TYR A 2 39.37 14.21 28.07
CA TYR A 2 38.13 13.53 28.50
C TYR A 2 38.05 13.51 30.03
N LYS A 3 36.82 13.61 30.56
CA LYS A 3 36.59 13.55 32.03
C LYS A 3 36.04 12.15 32.37
N LYS A 4 36.74 11.44 33.28
CA LYS A 4 36.26 10.14 33.78
C LYS A 4 34.94 10.32 34.53
N LYS A 5 33.92 9.55 34.18
CA LYS A 5 32.60 9.55 34.83
C LYS A 5 32.67 8.77 36.12
N ASN A 6 32.19 9.36 37.24
CA ASN A 6 32.08 8.64 38.51
C ASN A 6 30.89 7.67 38.46
N ARG A 7 31.15 6.37 38.38
CA ARG A 7 30.13 5.31 38.33
C ARG A 7 29.44 5.05 39.65
N ALA A 8 30.01 5.46 40.78
CA ALA A 8 29.38 5.30 42.12
C ALA A 8 28.04 6.03 42.23
N LYS A 9 27.86 7.11 41.46
CA LYS A 9 26.57 7.83 41.39
C LYS A 9 25.39 7.00 40.85
N GLN A 10 25.65 5.85 40.18
CA GLN A 10 24.58 4.96 39.75
C GLN A 10 23.83 4.30 40.92
N HIS A 11 24.42 4.21 42.07
CA HIS A 11 23.82 3.64 43.32
C HIS A 11 23.17 4.67 44.22
N GLN A 12 23.18 5.95 43.82
CA GLN A 12 22.57 7.02 44.62
C GLN A 12 21.04 6.92 44.51
N MET A 13 20.34 6.88 45.61
CA MET A 13 18.88 6.96 45.65
C MET A 13 18.40 8.31 45.10
N GLN A 14 17.39 8.25 44.26
CA GLN A 14 16.71 9.40 43.66
C GLN A 14 15.20 9.19 43.79
N PHE A 15 14.47 10.24 44.17
CA PHE A 15 13.01 10.25 44.20
C PHE A 15 12.52 10.83 42.85
N ILE A 16 12.08 9.97 41.96
CA ILE A 16 11.55 10.30 40.64
C ILE A 16 10.36 9.42 40.32
N THR A 17 9.37 9.97 39.65
CA THR A 17 8.24 9.19 39.15
C THR A 17 8.58 8.56 37.79
N LEU A 18 7.85 7.53 37.41
CA LEU A 18 7.99 6.94 36.07
C LEU A 18 7.67 7.97 34.98
N ASP A 19 6.76 8.89 35.28
CA ASP A 19 6.39 9.98 34.37
C ASP A 19 7.56 10.95 34.12
N ASP A 20 8.35 11.29 35.13
CA ASP A 20 9.53 12.15 35.00
C ASP A 20 10.64 11.52 34.13
N LEU A 21 10.69 10.19 34.07
CA LEU A 21 11.70 9.45 33.29
C LEU A 21 11.45 9.45 31.80
N VAL A 22 10.22 9.70 31.37
CA VAL A 22 9.86 9.68 29.94
C VAL A 22 9.86 11.11 29.40
N PRO A 23 10.70 11.45 28.42
CA PRO A 23 10.73 12.79 27.83
C PRO A 23 9.37 13.21 27.26
N SER A 24 9.02 14.47 27.37
CA SER A 24 7.73 15.02 26.93
C SER A 24 7.51 14.91 25.41
N ASP A 25 8.58 14.86 24.62
CA ASP A 25 8.58 14.70 23.18
C ASP A 25 8.72 13.24 22.72
N HIS A 26 8.73 12.28 23.68
CA HIS A 26 8.83 10.87 23.33
C HIS A 26 7.61 10.40 22.55
N ILE A 27 7.83 9.60 21.48
CA ILE A 27 6.77 9.18 20.57
C ILE A 27 5.59 8.49 21.28
N LEU A 28 5.81 7.73 22.34
CA LEU A 28 4.74 7.07 23.08
C LEU A 28 3.86 8.06 23.84
N ARG A 29 4.41 9.18 24.34
CA ARG A 29 3.59 10.28 24.89
C ARG A 29 2.73 10.92 23.82
N LEU A 30 3.33 11.19 22.66
CA LEU A 30 2.59 11.77 21.53
C LEU A 30 1.45 10.85 21.08
N ILE A 31 1.64 9.54 21.13
CA ILE A 31 0.62 8.53 20.81
C ILE A 31 -0.47 8.50 21.88
N ASP A 32 -0.11 8.48 23.15
CA ASP A 32 -1.06 8.46 24.26
C ASP A 32 -1.93 9.72 24.30
N ASP A 33 -1.32 10.88 24.01
CA ASP A 33 -2.00 12.16 23.86
C ASP A 33 -2.89 12.27 22.60
N ALA A 34 -2.61 11.45 21.60
CA ALA A 34 -3.27 11.56 20.29
C ALA A 34 -4.59 10.79 20.23
N ILE A 35 -4.70 9.68 20.93
CA ILE A 35 -5.85 8.79 20.87
C ILE A 35 -6.21 8.29 22.27
N ASP A 36 -7.49 8.32 22.59
CA ASP A 36 -8.01 7.66 23.78
C ASP A 36 -8.19 6.17 23.48
N PHE A 37 -7.45 5.31 24.19
CA PHE A 37 -7.50 3.87 24.00
C PHE A 37 -8.70 3.21 24.69
N SER A 38 -9.57 3.95 25.38
CA SER A 38 -10.77 3.41 26.07
C SER A 38 -11.72 2.70 25.12
N PHE A 39 -11.77 3.09 23.82
CA PHE A 39 -12.58 2.41 22.82
C PHE A 39 -12.30 0.90 22.71
N ILE A 40 -11.10 0.45 23.15
CA ILE A 40 -10.74 -0.97 23.14
C ILE A 40 -11.63 -1.74 24.14
N TYR A 41 -12.03 -1.14 25.26
CA TYR A 41 -12.92 -1.78 26.21
C TYR A 41 -14.26 -2.11 25.57
N ASP A 42 -14.85 -1.15 24.86
CA ASP A 42 -16.14 -1.30 24.17
C ASP A 42 -16.10 -2.43 23.14
N GLU A 43 -14.98 -2.49 22.39
CA GLU A 43 -14.81 -3.50 21.31
C GLU A 43 -14.56 -4.91 21.85
N VAL A 44 -14.09 -5.08 23.07
CA VAL A 44 -13.77 -6.40 23.64
C VAL A 44 -14.74 -6.83 24.76
N GLU A 45 -15.67 -6.00 25.20
CA GLU A 45 -16.59 -6.28 26.30
C GLU A 45 -17.28 -7.63 26.14
N GLY A 46 -17.85 -7.87 24.96
CA GLY A 46 -18.53 -9.13 24.65
C GLY A 46 -17.62 -10.37 24.54
N LEU A 47 -16.29 -10.19 24.56
CA LEU A 47 -15.31 -11.27 24.47
C LEU A 47 -14.78 -11.71 25.85
N TYR A 48 -15.16 -11.03 26.91
CA TYR A 48 -14.79 -11.34 28.29
C TYR A 48 -16.01 -11.85 29.06
N ALA A 49 -15.79 -12.81 29.94
CA ALA A 49 -16.87 -13.35 30.77
C ALA A 49 -17.39 -12.29 31.75
N SER A 50 -18.70 -12.15 31.85
CA SER A 50 -19.40 -11.23 32.75
C SER A 50 -19.45 -11.69 34.23
N GLY A 51 -18.98 -12.90 34.54
CA GLY A 51 -19.04 -13.49 35.86
C GLY A 51 -17.88 -13.07 36.76
N ARG A 52 -18.16 -13.03 38.10
CA ARG A 52 -17.14 -12.72 39.12
C ARG A 52 -16.23 -13.91 39.44
N ASP A 53 -16.48 -15.08 38.84
CA ASP A 53 -15.75 -16.31 39.12
C ASP A 53 -14.51 -16.43 38.26
N GLY A 54 -13.34 -16.38 38.88
CA GLY A 54 -12.07 -16.64 38.22
C GLY A 54 -11.00 -15.59 38.53
N ARG A 55 -9.76 -15.88 38.12
CA ARG A 55 -8.64 -14.95 38.22
C ARG A 55 -8.88 -13.75 37.27
N PRO A 56 -8.73 -12.49 37.77
CA PRO A 56 -8.83 -11.32 36.92
C PRO A 56 -7.95 -11.45 35.67
N GLY A 57 -8.52 -11.13 34.51
CA GLY A 57 -7.77 -11.06 33.27
C GLY A 57 -6.80 -9.86 33.27
N ILE A 58 -5.83 -9.90 32.37
CA ILE A 58 -5.03 -8.70 32.09
C ILE A 58 -5.94 -7.63 31.48
N ASP A 59 -5.68 -6.38 31.84
CA ASP A 59 -6.36 -5.23 31.27
C ASP A 59 -6.26 -5.22 29.72
N PRO A 60 -7.38 -5.17 28.99
CA PRO A 60 -7.38 -5.19 27.52
C PRO A 60 -6.56 -4.07 26.89
N VAL A 61 -6.65 -2.85 27.40
CA VAL A 61 -5.90 -1.70 26.87
C VAL A 61 -4.41 -1.93 27.03
N SER A 62 -3.96 -2.36 28.21
CA SER A 62 -2.55 -2.71 28.46
C SER A 62 -2.10 -3.86 27.54
N LEU A 63 -2.92 -4.87 27.32
CA LEU A 63 -2.62 -6.00 26.43
C LEU A 63 -2.42 -5.53 24.98
N PHE A 64 -3.28 -4.63 24.48
CA PHE A 64 -3.15 -4.08 23.13
C PHE A 64 -1.97 -3.09 23.04
N LYS A 65 -1.72 -2.28 24.06
CA LYS A 65 -0.53 -1.41 24.13
C LYS A 65 0.79 -2.21 24.09
N ILE A 66 0.85 -3.40 24.72
CA ILE A 66 2.00 -4.32 24.59
C ILE A 66 2.22 -4.73 23.14
N ILE A 67 1.16 -5.12 22.41
CA ILE A 67 1.34 -5.53 21.01
C ILE A 67 1.60 -4.34 20.08
N PHE A 68 1.09 -3.15 20.40
CA PHE A 68 1.44 -1.92 19.68
C PHE A 68 2.93 -1.60 19.82
N ILE A 69 3.55 -1.75 20.99
CA ILE A 69 5.01 -1.60 21.14
C ILE A 69 5.75 -2.51 20.17
N GLN A 70 5.33 -3.77 20.03
CA GLN A 70 5.96 -4.71 19.10
C GLN A 70 5.99 -4.16 17.66
N TYR A 71 4.85 -3.67 17.16
CA TYR A 71 4.75 -3.22 15.78
C TYR A 71 5.18 -1.76 15.57
N LEU A 72 5.06 -0.89 16.57
CA LEU A 72 5.56 0.49 16.52
C LEU A 72 7.08 0.54 16.34
N PHE A 73 7.79 -0.38 17.01
CA PHE A 73 9.25 -0.41 17.03
C PHE A 73 9.85 -1.56 16.23
N GLY A 74 9.01 -2.34 15.50
CA GLY A 74 9.46 -3.43 14.64
C GLY A 74 10.14 -4.58 15.39
N ILE A 75 9.77 -4.82 16.65
CA ILE A 75 10.34 -5.90 17.46
C ILE A 75 9.87 -7.23 16.91
N ARG A 76 10.80 -8.16 16.69
CA ARG A 76 10.52 -9.38 15.91
C ARG A 76 9.61 -10.39 16.58
N SER A 77 9.51 -10.42 17.90
CA SER A 77 8.73 -11.43 18.62
C SER A 77 8.16 -10.89 19.92
N MET A 78 7.03 -11.44 20.37
CA MET A 78 6.42 -11.11 21.66
C MET A 78 7.38 -11.40 22.84
N ARG A 79 8.19 -12.46 22.76
CA ARG A 79 9.19 -12.77 23.78
C ARG A 79 10.21 -11.63 23.92
N GLN A 80 10.70 -11.10 22.82
CA GLN A 80 11.62 -9.97 22.83
C GLN A 80 10.92 -8.70 23.31
N THR A 81 9.68 -8.46 22.89
CA THR A 81 8.87 -7.31 23.30
C THR A 81 8.75 -7.26 24.83
N ILE A 82 8.40 -8.39 25.46
CA ILE A 82 8.30 -8.45 26.93
C ILE A 82 9.64 -8.14 27.61
N LYS A 83 10.74 -8.73 27.13
CA LYS A 83 12.08 -8.44 27.68
C LYS A 83 12.47 -6.97 27.56
N GLU A 84 12.09 -6.32 26.48
CA GLU A 84 12.35 -4.89 26.31
C GLU A 84 11.46 -4.03 27.22
N ILE A 85 10.18 -4.40 27.40
CA ILE A 85 9.28 -3.73 28.33
C ILE A 85 9.80 -3.84 29.79
N GLU A 86 10.39 -4.98 30.18
CA GLU A 86 10.94 -5.18 31.51
C GLU A 86 11.99 -4.13 31.90
N VAL A 87 12.77 -3.63 30.93
CA VAL A 87 13.90 -2.73 31.17
C VAL A 87 13.70 -1.30 30.64
N ASN A 88 12.67 -1.06 29.83
CA ASN A 88 12.42 0.23 29.21
C ASN A 88 11.32 1.01 29.93
N THR A 89 11.69 2.11 30.58
CA THR A 89 10.77 2.95 31.34
C THR A 89 9.65 3.56 30.50
N ALA A 90 9.95 3.99 29.27
CA ALA A 90 8.93 4.55 28.38
C ALA A 90 7.89 3.51 27.93
N TYR A 91 8.30 2.26 27.78
CA TYR A 91 7.37 1.17 27.45
C TYR A 91 6.48 0.84 28.63
N ARG A 92 7.04 0.76 29.86
CA ARG A 92 6.28 0.55 31.10
C ARG A 92 5.26 1.66 31.31
N TRP A 93 5.69 2.89 31.17
CA TRP A 93 4.82 4.07 31.27
C TRP A 93 3.64 3.98 30.29
N PHE A 94 3.91 3.65 29.04
CA PHE A 94 2.88 3.59 27.99
C PHE A 94 1.83 2.51 28.24
N ILE A 95 2.22 1.34 28.77
CA ILE A 95 1.28 0.26 29.09
C ILE A 95 0.56 0.46 30.44
N GLY A 96 0.91 1.49 31.21
CA GLY A 96 0.30 1.80 32.51
C GLY A 96 0.78 0.90 33.65
N TYR A 97 2.00 0.35 33.58
CA TYR A 97 2.58 -0.51 34.60
C TYR A 97 3.58 0.25 35.47
N GLU A 98 3.59 -0.06 36.78
CA GLU A 98 4.57 0.49 37.72
C GLU A 98 5.99 0.00 37.42
N LEU A 99 7.00 0.70 38.00
CA LEU A 99 8.41 0.42 37.72
C LEU A 99 8.82 -1.02 38.07
N LEU A 100 8.27 -1.59 39.14
CA LEU A 100 8.59 -2.94 39.63
C LEU A 100 7.46 -3.95 39.38
N GLU A 101 6.36 -3.54 38.81
CA GLU A 101 5.23 -4.43 38.52
C GLU A 101 5.66 -5.52 37.53
N PRO A 102 5.29 -6.78 37.76
CA PRO A 102 5.68 -7.89 36.89
C PRO A 102 4.97 -7.81 35.52
N ILE A 103 5.75 -7.87 34.46
CA ILE A 103 5.22 -7.84 33.09
C ILE A 103 4.61 -9.19 32.74
N PRO A 104 3.46 -9.25 32.03
CA PRO A 104 2.82 -10.50 31.65
C PRO A 104 3.72 -11.38 30.79
N HIS A 105 3.60 -12.69 30.98
CA HIS A 105 4.36 -13.65 30.21
C HIS A 105 4.08 -13.52 28.69
N PHE A 106 5.07 -13.70 27.84
CA PHE A 106 4.95 -13.52 26.38
C PHE A 106 3.86 -14.39 25.73
N SER A 107 3.47 -15.51 26.33
CA SER A 107 2.38 -16.36 25.81
C SER A 107 0.99 -15.80 26.10
N THR A 108 0.86 -14.76 26.93
CA THR A 108 -0.44 -14.21 27.35
C THR A 108 -1.22 -13.68 26.15
N PHE A 109 -0.57 -12.93 25.26
CA PHE A 109 -1.24 -12.47 24.04
C PHE A 109 -1.70 -13.65 23.16
N SER A 110 -0.84 -14.65 22.92
CA SER A 110 -1.20 -15.82 22.11
C SER A 110 -2.38 -16.60 22.70
N LYS A 111 -2.45 -16.72 24.02
CA LYS A 111 -3.59 -17.37 24.70
C LYS A 111 -4.88 -16.56 24.53
N ASN A 112 -4.80 -15.23 24.71
CA ASN A 112 -5.95 -14.34 24.49
C ASN A 112 -6.38 -14.33 23.03
N TYR A 113 -5.43 -14.30 22.08
CA TYR A 113 -5.74 -14.43 20.66
C TYR A 113 -6.56 -15.70 20.38
N THR A 114 -6.08 -16.86 20.79
CA THR A 114 -6.74 -18.13 20.51
C THR A 114 -8.10 -18.26 21.18
N ARG A 115 -8.27 -17.69 22.39
CA ARG A 115 -9.50 -17.85 23.19
C ARG A 115 -10.57 -16.79 22.91
N ARG A 116 -10.17 -15.58 22.50
CA ARG A 116 -11.06 -14.41 22.40
C ARG A 116 -11.03 -13.72 21.06
N PHE A 117 -9.85 -13.47 20.51
CA PHE A 117 -9.70 -12.58 19.37
C PHE A 117 -9.67 -13.31 18.01
N LYS A 118 -9.41 -14.61 18.02
CA LYS A 118 -9.49 -15.43 16.82
C LYS A 118 -10.93 -15.42 16.29
N ASP A 119 -11.06 -15.34 14.98
CA ASP A 119 -12.35 -15.30 14.28
C ASP A 119 -13.22 -14.05 14.61
N THR A 120 -12.58 -12.98 15.15
CA THR A 120 -13.21 -11.66 15.35
C THR A 120 -12.58 -10.60 14.45
N ASP A 121 -13.26 -9.48 14.30
CA ASP A 121 -12.83 -8.33 13.52
C ASP A 121 -12.11 -7.23 14.34
N ILE A 122 -11.74 -7.54 15.60
CA ILE A 122 -11.19 -6.57 16.55
C ILE A 122 -9.97 -5.80 16.00
N PHE A 123 -9.05 -6.47 15.30
CA PHE A 123 -7.87 -5.82 14.74
C PHE A 123 -8.23 -4.87 13.58
N GLU A 124 -9.22 -5.23 12.79
CA GLU A 124 -9.75 -4.36 11.72
C GLU A 124 -10.48 -3.16 12.31
N LYS A 125 -11.27 -3.34 13.36
CA LYS A 125 -11.94 -2.24 14.08
C LYS A 125 -10.94 -1.26 14.68
N ILE A 126 -9.87 -1.74 15.31
CA ILE A 126 -8.78 -0.88 15.80
C ILE A 126 -8.12 -0.09 14.67
N PHE A 127 -7.83 -0.75 13.54
CA PHE A 127 -7.28 -0.08 12.37
C PHE A 127 -8.23 1.01 11.85
N GLN A 128 -9.52 0.70 11.74
CA GLN A 128 -10.54 1.65 11.28
C GLN A 128 -10.72 2.82 12.24
N HIS A 129 -10.71 2.58 13.56
CA HIS A 129 -10.82 3.64 14.56
C HIS A 129 -9.67 4.66 14.43
N ILE A 130 -8.43 4.17 14.31
CA ILE A 130 -7.24 5.03 14.12
C ILE A 130 -7.33 5.80 12.80
N LEU A 131 -7.76 5.15 11.72
CA LEU A 131 -7.92 5.79 10.42
C LEU A 131 -9.01 6.85 10.46
N GLN A 132 -10.16 6.55 11.08
CA GLN A 132 -11.27 7.48 11.21
C GLN A 132 -10.88 8.73 12.01
N ASP A 133 -10.06 8.58 13.06
CA ASP A 133 -9.53 9.71 13.81
C ASP A 133 -8.60 10.59 12.93
N ALA A 134 -7.81 9.99 12.05
CA ALA A 134 -7.02 10.74 11.08
C ALA A 134 -7.90 11.50 10.06
N VAL A 135 -8.97 10.89 9.59
CA VAL A 135 -9.98 11.51 8.70
C VAL A 135 -10.66 12.69 9.41
N ASN A 136 -11.15 12.48 10.62
CA ASN A 136 -11.83 13.50 11.42
C ASN A 136 -10.94 14.73 11.71
N ASN A 137 -9.63 14.54 11.78
CA ASN A 137 -8.68 15.64 11.95
C ASN A 137 -8.27 16.33 10.62
N GLY A 138 -8.77 15.85 9.47
CA GLY A 138 -8.45 16.36 8.13
C GLY A 138 -7.01 16.05 7.70
N PHE A 139 -6.45 14.93 8.15
CA PHE A 139 -5.08 14.53 7.80
C PHE A 139 -5.01 13.60 6.59
N VAL A 140 -6.11 12.97 6.24
CA VAL A 140 -6.23 12.11 5.06
C VAL A 140 -6.64 12.95 3.85
N ASP A 141 -5.91 12.79 2.74
CA ASP A 141 -6.27 13.35 1.42
C ASP A 141 -6.44 12.20 0.42
N ALA A 142 -7.65 11.67 0.35
CA ALA A 142 -8.00 10.57 -0.54
C ALA A 142 -8.27 11.01 -1.99
N SER A 143 -8.07 12.29 -2.36
CA SER A 143 -8.33 12.78 -3.73
C SER A 143 -7.51 12.06 -4.81
N ALA A 144 -6.33 11.51 -4.46
CA ALA A 144 -5.63 10.52 -5.25
C ALA A 144 -5.17 9.38 -4.35
N VAL A 145 -5.48 8.15 -4.76
CA VAL A 145 -5.14 6.92 -4.04
C VAL A 145 -4.11 6.15 -4.83
N PHE A 146 -3.13 5.59 -4.12
CA PHE A 146 -2.03 4.81 -4.68
C PHE A 146 -2.16 3.37 -4.23
N ILE A 147 -2.27 2.44 -5.19
CA ILE A 147 -2.43 1.00 -4.91
C ILE A 147 -1.25 0.23 -5.47
N ASP A 148 -0.69 -0.66 -4.65
CA ASP A 148 0.41 -1.54 -5.04
C ASP A 148 0.50 -2.76 -4.12
N GLY A 149 1.24 -3.79 -4.56
CA GLY A 149 1.47 -5.01 -3.81
C GLY A 149 2.87 -5.08 -3.20
N THR A 150 2.96 -5.61 -1.97
CA THR A 150 4.26 -5.88 -1.36
C THR A 150 4.32 -7.28 -0.77
N HIS A 151 5.46 -7.97 -0.93
CA HIS A 151 5.64 -9.32 -0.43
C HIS A 151 6.18 -9.34 1.01
N ILE A 152 5.60 -10.22 1.82
CA ILE A 152 6.00 -10.53 3.20
C ILE A 152 6.53 -11.96 3.19
N LYS A 153 7.81 -12.15 3.52
CA LYS A 153 8.44 -13.48 3.52
C LYS A 153 7.80 -14.36 4.59
N ALA A 154 7.32 -15.54 4.19
CA ALA A 154 6.65 -16.48 5.06
C ALA A 154 7.62 -17.26 5.96
N SER A 155 7.15 -17.68 7.14
CA SER A 155 7.86 -18.60 8.03
C SER A 155 7.71 -20.05 7.56
N ALA A 156 8.18 -20.32 6.35
CA ALA A 156 8.00 -21.61 5.68
C ALA A 156 9.31 -22.12 5.04
N ASN A 157 9.50 -23.45 5.06
CA ASN A 157 10.64 -24.06 4.42
C ASN A 157 10.39 -24.24 2.92
N LYS A 158 11.19 -23.58 2.09
CA LYS A 158 11.07 -23.60 0.63
C LYS A 158 11.28 -24.98 -0.02
N HIS A 159 11.92 -25.91 0.69
CA HIS A 159 12.17 -27.27 0.23
C HIS A 159 11.05 -28.26 0.63
N LYS A 160 10.19 -27.90 1.60
CA LYS A 160 9.06 -28.70 2.04
C LYS A 160 7.78 -28.25 1.32
N THR A 161 7.63 -28.69 0.07
CA THR A 161 6.48 -28.32 -0.77
C THR A 161 5.82 -29.55 -1.37
N GLN A 162 4.53 -29.42 -1.68
CA GLN A 162 3.75 -30.42 -2.41
C GLN A 162 2.96 -29.76 -3.54
N LYS A 163 2.62 -30.52 -4.57
CA LYS A 163 1.74 -30.08 -5.65
C LYS A 163 0.31 -30.44 -5.29
N VAL A 164 -0.56 -29.43 -5.22
CA VAL A 164 -2.01 -29.61 -5.04
C VAL A 164 -2.76 -29.10 -6.26
N THR A 165 -3.85 -29.76 -6.60
CA THR A 165 -4.76 -29.30 -7.63
C THR A 165 -5.74 -28.34 -6.96
N VAL A 166 -5.82 -27.10 -7.45
CA VAL A 166 -6.74 -26.08 -6.96
C VAL A 166 -7.58 -25.54 -8.10
N THR A 167 -8.80 -25.15 -7.82
CA THR A 167 -9.63 -24.45 -8.79
C THR A 167 -9.02 -23.08 -9.10
N LYS A 168 -8.96 -22.71 -10.38
CA LYS A 168 -8.45 -21.41 -10.80
C LYS A 168 -9.37 -20.31 -10.26
N PRO A 169 -8.86 -19.28 -9.56
CA PRO A 169 -9.68 -18.16 -9.12
C PRO A 169 -10.37 -17.49 -10.31
N ILE A 170 -11.68 -17.28 -10.20
CA ILE A 170 -12.48 -16.60 -11.21
C ILE A 170 -12.56 -15.12 -10.83
N PRO A 171 -12.17 -14.17 -11.70
CA PRO A 171 -12.35 -12.75 -11.45
C PRO A 171 -13.82 -12.40 -11.23
N GLN A 172 -14.14 -11.50 -10.33
CA GLN A 172 -15.53 -11.13 -10.00
C GLN A 172 -16.31 -10.56 -11.20
N TYR A 173 -15.62 -9.84 -12.09
CA TYR A 173 -16.22 -9.32 -13.32
C TYR A 173 -16.45 -10.40 -14.40
N LYS A 174 -16.15 -11.66 -14.10
CA LYS A 174 -16.19 -12.71 -15.14
C LYS A 174 -17.61 -12.98 -15.67
N SER A 175 -18.62 -12.96 -14.80
CA SER A 175 -20.02 -13.15 -15.20
C SER A 175 -20.50 -12.03 -16.13
N GLU A 176 -20.17 -10.77 -15.80
CA GLU A 176 -20.49 -9.61 -16.64
C GLU A 176 -19.76 -9.68 -17.99
N LEU A 177 -18.45 -10.00 -17.92
CA LEU A 177 -17.64 -10.19 -19.13
C LEU A 177 -18.23 -11.28 -20.03
N ASP A 178 -18.68 -12.39 -19.44
CA ASP A 178 -19.25 -13.51 -20.19
C ASP A 178 -20.59 -13.13 -20.86
N GLN A 179 -21.43 -12.36 -20.20
CA GLN A 179 -22.66 -11.84 -20.77
C GLN A 179 -22.37 -10.87 -21.93
N GLU A 180 -21.44 -9.94 -21.74
CA GLU A 180 -21.05 -8.99 -22.79
C GLU A 180 -20.40 -9.69 -24.00
N ILE A 181 -19.60 -10.75 -23.77
CA ILE A 181 -19.05 -11.58 -24.85
C ILE A 181 -20.18 -12.24 -25.68
N ASP A 182 -21.19 -12.82 -25.00
CA ASP A 182 -22.26 -13.51 -25.68
C ASP A 182 -23.17 -12.53 -26.44
N ASN A 183 -23.38 -11.33 -25.89
CA ASN A 183 -24.08 -10.25 -26.58
C ASN A 183 -23.31 -9.78 -27.81
N ASP A 184 -21.99 -9.53 -27.71
CA ASP A 184 -21.15 -9.13 -28.84
C ASP A 184 -21.13 -10.19 -29.95
N ARG A 185 -21.04 -11.46 -29.57
CA ARG A 185 -21.11 -12.58 -30.52
C ARG A 185 -22.45 -12.66 -31.22
N SER A 186 -23.54 -12.53 -30.50
CA SER A 186 -24.91 -12.57 -31.03
C SER A 186 -25.18 -11.43 -32.03
N GLN A 187 -24.74 -10.19 -31.66
CA GLN A 187 -24.84 -9.03 -32.57
C GLN A 187 -24.08 -9.24 -33.89
N LYS A 188 -23.00 -10.02 -33.86
CA LYS A 188 -22.14 -10.33 -35.02
C LYS A 188 -22.48 -11.67 -35.67
N GLY A 189 -23.68 -12.24 -35.42
CA GLY A 189 -24.17 -13.47 -36.02
C GLY A 189 -23.40 -14.74 -35.61
N LYS A 190 -22.71 -14.71 -34.44
CA LYS A 190 -22.03 -15.87 -33.87
C LYS A 190 -22.85 -16.46 -32.72
N LYS A 191 -22.85 -17.77 -32.57
CA LYS A 191 -23.54 -18.44 -31.45
C LYS A 191 -22.86 -18.08 -30.12
N PRO A 192 -23.62 -17.81 -29.03
CA PRO A 192 -23.09 -17.72 -27.69
C PRO A 192 -22.27 -18.94 -27.29
N PHE A 193 -21.41 -18.80 -26.33
CA PHE A 193 -20.65 -19.95 -25.85
C PHE A 193 -21.52 -20.82 -24.95
N ASP A 194 -21.47 -22.13 -25.22
CA ASP A 194 -21.98 -23.12 -24.26
C ASP A 194 -21.09 -23.14 -23.01
N ARG A 195 -21.69 -22.87 -21.85
CA ARG A 195 -21.04 -22.79 -20.53
C ARG A 195 -21.55 -23.85 -19.55
N ASP A 196 -22.49 -24.70 -19.98
CA ASP A 196 -23.09 -25.73 -19.12
C ASP A 196 -22.15 -26.89 -18.76
N GLY A 197 -21.01 -26.97 -19.44
CA GLY A 197 -19.92 -27.86 -19.03
C GLY A 197 -19.11 -27.28 -17.88
N ASN A 198 -19.12 -27.96 -16.74
CA ASN A 198 -18.33 -27.68 -15.53
C ASN A 198 -16.84 -27.47 -15.86
N ASN A 199 -16.51 -26.24 -16.30
CA ASN A 199 -15.17 -25.83 -16.69
C ASN A 199 -14.41 -25.22 -15.49
N ASP A 200 -14.49 -25.84 -14.34
CA ASP A 200 -13.58 -25.59 -13.23
C ASP A 200 -12.16 -25.95 -13.67
N LYS A 201 -11.52 -25.00 -14.37
CA LYS A 201 -10.13 -25.18 -14.78
C LYS A 201 -9.28 -25.32 -13.52
N THR A 202 -8.92 -26.56 -13.22
CA THR A 202 -7.99 -26.84 -12.15
C THR A 202 -6.56 -26.55 -12.59
N ILE A 203 -5.77 -25.98 -11.67
CA ILE A 203 -4.33 -25.73 -11.87
C ILE A 203 -3.55 -26.44 -10.79
N LYS A 204 -2.41 -27.01 -11.17
CA LYS A 204 -1.45 -27.57 -10.20
C LYS A 204 -0.69 -26.42 -9.55
N ARG A 205 -0.82 -26.27 -8.24
CA ARG A 205 -0.16 -25.23 -7.46
C ARG A 205 0.85 -25.89 -6.50
N THR A 206 2.04 -25.30 -6.42
CA THR A 206 3.03 -25.68 -5.41
C THR A 206 2.71 -24.96 -4.11
N VAL A 207 2.40 -25.70 -3.06
CA VAL A 207 2.13 -25.16 -1.72
C VAL A 207 3.13 -25.68 -0.72
N SER A 208 3.37 -24.91 0.34
CA SER A 208 4.21 -25.33 1.45
C SER A 208 3.48 -26.35 2.33
N THR A 209 4.17 -27.37 2.80
CA THR A 209 3.62 -28.29 3.81
C THR A 209 3.68 -27.70 5.22
N THR A 210 4.53 -26.68 5.46
CA THR A 210 4.69 -26.04 6.76
C THR A 210 3.81 -24.80 6.94
N ASP A 211 3.41 -24.16 5.85
CA ASP A 211 2.50 -23.01 5.81
C ASP A 211 1.73 -23.01 4.47
N PRO A 212 0.63 -23.78 4.39
CA PRO A 212 -0.12 -24.01 3.15
C PRO A 212 -0.71 -22.74 2.53
N ASP A 213 -0.99 -21.73 3.34
CA ASP A 213 -1.57 -20.45 2.89
C ASP A 213 -0.56 -19.54 2.21
N SER A 214 0.74 -19.81 2.38
CA SER A 214 1.79 -19.07 1.69
C SER A 214 1.91 -19.49 0.23
N GLY A 215 2.34 -18.57 -0.64
CA GLY A 215 2.54 -18.82 -2.06
C GLY A 215 4.01 -18.74 -2.47
N MET A 216 4.40 -19.55 -3.46
CA MET A 216 5.74 -19.49 -4.03
C MET A 216 5.87 -18.23 -4.90
N PHE A 217 6.60 -17.25 -4.42
CA PHE A 217 6.95 -16.04 -5.14
C PHE A 217 8.29 -16.21 -5.86
N VAL A 218 8.33 -15.74 -7.10
CA VAL A 218 9.53 -15.80 -7.96
C VAL A 218 9.88 -14.37 -8.39
N LYS A 219 11.06 -13.91 -8.00
CA LYS A 219 11.58 -12.60 -8.41
C LYS A 219 12.83 -12.79 -9.27
N GLY A 220 12.74 -12.40 -10.53
CA GLY A 220 13.80 -12.63 -11.48
C GLY A 220 14.04 -14.13 -11.72
N GLU A 221 15.24 -14.50 -12.14
CA GLU A 221 15.59 -15.88 -12.51
C GLU A 221 15.97 -16.77 -11.32
N HIS A 222 16.39 -16.17 -10.20
CA HIS A 222 17.09 -16.92 -9.14
C HIS A 222 16.41 -16.86 -7.76
N GLU A 223 15.58 -15.86 -7.45
CA GLU A 223 14.99 -15.73 -6.12
C GLU A 223 13.63 -16.40 -6.05
N ARG A 224 13.57 -17.59 -5.42
CA ARG A 224 12.33 -18.31 -5.12
C ARG A 224 12.13 -18.39 -3.61
N GLN A 225 11.01 -17.90 -3.13
CA GLN A 225 10.67 -17.97 -1.70
C GLN A 225 9.16 -18.05 -1.48
N LEU A 226 8.78 -18.64 -0.37
CA LEU A 226 7.40 -18.63 0.10
C LEU A 226 7.08 -17.27 0.72
N ALA A 227 5.98 -16.67 0.34
CA ALA A 227 5.58 -15.34 0.77
C ALA A 227 4.05 -15.19 0.80
N TYR A 228 3.61 -14.15 1.47
CA TYR A 228 2.30 -13.52 1.31
C TYR A 228 2.47 -12.23 0.53
N VAL A 229 1.41 -11.76 -0.09
CA VAL A 229 1.38 -10.45 -0.74
C VAL A 229 0.29 -9.60 -0.09
N ALA A 230 0.69 -8.41 0.38
CA ALA A 230 -0.22 -7.38 0.87
C ALA A 230 -0.43 -6.35 -0.23
N ASN A 231 -1.61 -6.39 -0.84
CA ASN A 231 -2.05 -5.39 -1.80
C ASN A 231 -2.67 -4.24 -1.00
N THR A 232 -2.12 -3.03 -1.08
CA THR A 232 -2.35 -1.95 -0.13
C THR A 232 -2.68 -0.66 -0.86
N ALA A 233 -3.62 0.09 -0.31
CA ALA A 233 -3.98 1.43 -0.77
C ALA A 233 -3.57 2.48 0.25
N CYS A 234 -2.96 3.57 -0.20
CA CYS A 234 -2.66 4.73 0.63
C CYS A 234 -3.07 6.04 -0.05
N ASP A 235 -3.23 7.10 0.74
CA ASP A 235 -3.50 8.45 0.29
C ASP A 235 -2.21 9.22 -0.08
N LYS A 236 -2.34 10.48 -0.46
CA LYS A 236 -1.20 11.38 -0.75
C LYS A 236 -0.30 11.65 0.45
N HIS A 237 -0.82 11.50 1.65
CA HIS A 237 -0.11 11.72 2.90
C HIS A 237 0.47 10.44 3.50
N ASN A 238 0.40 9.32 2.76
CA ASN A 238 0.89 8.01 3.18
C ASN A 238 0.11 7.40 4.38
N PHE A 239 -1.14 7.79 4.60
CA PHE A 239 -2.04 7.02 5.45
C PHE A 239 -2.50 5.78 4.69
N VAL A 240 -2.37 4.62 5.31
CA VAL A 240 -2.91 3.38 4.75
C VAL A 240 -4.43 3.41 4.91
N LEU A 241 -5.16 3.38 3.79
CA LEU A 241 -6.62 3.43 3.75
C LEU A 241 -7.25 2.04 3.84
N GLY A 242 -6.54 1.04 3.35
CA GLY A 242 -6.97 -0.35 3.38
C GLY A 242 -5.99 -1.27 2.69
N PHE A 243 -6.14 -2.57 2.89
CA PHE A 243 -5.32 -3.58 2.24
C PHE A 243 -6.05 -4.92 2.14
N TYR A 244 -5.56 -5.79 1.27
CA TYR A 244 -5.94 -7.18 1.17
C TYR A 244 -4.70 -8.07 1.19
N LEU A 245 -4.74 -9.17 1.95
CA LEU A 245 -3.64 -10.12 2.06
C LEU A 245 -3.99 -11.42 1.34
N GLY A 246 -3.08 -11.89 0.51
CA GLY A 246 -3.20 -13.16 -0.20
C GLY A 246 -1.89 -13.94 -0.25
N ALA A 247 -1.94 -15.15 -0.82
CA ALA A 247 -0.75 -15.95 -1.07
C ALA A 247 0.18 -15.26 -2.08
N GLY A 248 1.49 -15.31 -1.87
CA GLY A 248 2.49 -14.56 -2.62
C GLY A 248 2.62 -14.89 -4.11
N ASN A 249 1.93 -15.91 -4.60
CA ASN A 249 1.84 -16.28 -6.02
C ASN A 249 0.53 -15.85 -6.68
N ILE A 250 -0.33 -15.10 -5.99
CA ILE A 250 -1.50 -14.48 -6.59
C ILE A 250 -1.04 -13.19 -7.27
N HIS A 251 -1.44 -12.99 -8.53
CA HIS A 251 -1.11 -11.78 -9.26
C HIS A 251 -1.88 -10.59 -8.67
N ASP A 252 -1.23 -9.44 -8.52
CA ASP A 252 -1.79 -8.24 -7.88
C ASP A 252 -3.12 -7.79 -8.50
N SER A 253 -3.28 -7.94 -9.83
CA SER A 253 -4.53 -7.63 -10.53
C SER A 253 -5.74 -8.48 -10.09
N GLN A 254 -5.51 -9.66 -9.53
CA GLN A 254 -6.60 -10.52 -9.01
C GLN A 254 -7.08 -10.08 -7.62
N MET A 255 -6.27 -9.33 -6.90
CA MET A 255 -6.57 -8.82 -5.56
C MET A 255 -7.07 -7.37 -5.57
N PHE A 256 -6.98 -6.69 -6.72
CA PHE A 256 -7.34 -5.28 -6.85
C PHE A 256 -8.75 -4.99 -6.34
N HIS A 257 -9.73 -5.78 -6.76
CA HIS A 257 -11.13 -5.60 -6.40
C HIS A 257 -11.35 -5.64 -4.89
N GLU A 258 -10.68 -6.55 -4.17
CA GLU A 258 -10.80 -6.67 -2.71
C GLU A 258 -10.21 -5.47 -1.96
N VAL A 259 -9.10 -4.92 -2.48
CA VAL A 259 -8.56 -3.65 -1.96
C VAL A 259 -9.50 -2.51 -2.27
N PHE A 260 -10.03 -2.49 -3.50
CA PHE A 260 -10.88 -1.40 -3.98
C PHE A 260 -12.22 -1.32 -3.23
N LYS A 261 -12.77 -2.46 -2.78
CA LYS A 261 -13.92 -2.50 -1.86
C LYS A 261 -13.64 -1.79 -0.53
N LYS A 262 -12.43 -1.90 0.01
CA LYS A 262 -12.06 -1.23 1.27
C LYS A 262 -12.05 0.30 1.13
N LEU A 263 -12.00 0.82 -0.10
CA LEU A 263 -12.02 2.26 -0.40
C LEU A 263 -13.44 2.83 -0.58
N GLU A 264 -14.49 2.01 -0.46
CA GLU A 264 -15.88 2.47 -0.70
C GLU A 264 -16.26 3.64 0.20
N VAL A 265 -15.74 3.70 1.43
CA VAL A 265 -15.94 4.81 2.38
C VAL A 265 -15.41 6.15 1.82
N PHE A 266 -14.39 6.12 0.98
CA PHE A 266 -13.76 7.30 0.37
C PHE A 266 -14.22 7.56 -1.07
N LYS A 267 -15.18 6.82 -1.59
CA LYS A 267 -15.59 6.86 -2.99
C LYS A 267 -15.90 8.26 -3.52
N SER A 268 -16.57 9.09 -2.73
CA SER A 268 -16.91 10.47 -3.10
C SER A 268 -15.72 11.42 -3.16
N GLU A 269 -14.61 11.08 -2.47
CA GLU A 269 -13.42 11.91 -2.41
C GLU A 269 -12.39 11.53 -3.48
N ILE A 270 -12.35 10.24 -3.87
CA ILE A 270 -11.35 9.71 -4.80
C ILE A 270 -11.62 10.19 -6.22
N LYS A 271 -10.71 11.00 -6.76
CA LYS A 271 -10.73 11.47 -8.15
C LYS A 271 -9.80 10.65 -9.05
N ALA A 272 -8.69 10.15 -8.51
CA ALA A 272 -7.68 9.44 -9.27
C ALA A 272 -7.15 8.22 -8.51
N VAL A 273 -6.90 7.12 -9.24
CA VAL A 273 -6.34 5.88 -8.72
C VAL A 273 -5.06 5.55 -9.46
N ALA A 274 -3.92 5.67 -8.77
CA ALA A 274 -2.59 5.41 -9.32
C ALA A 274 -2.15 3.98 -9.05
N VAL A 275 -1.92 3.22 -10.11
CA VAL A 275 -1.51 1.81 -10.06
C VAL A 275 -0.30 1.55 -10.96
N ASP A 276 0.40 0.43 -10.76
CA ASP A 276 1.52 0.05 -11.60
C ASP A 276 1.08 -0.64 -12.91
N ALA A 277 2.06 -0.99 -13.77
CA ALA A 277 1.81 -1.64 -15.06
C ALA A 277 1.15 -3.03 -14.93
N GLY A 278 1.27 -3.70 -13.79
CA GLY A 278 0.68 -5.01 -13.52
C GLY A 278 -0.84 -4.95 -13.40
N TYR A 279 -1.37 -3.82 -12.96
CA TYR A 279 -2.82 -3.59 -12.82
C TYR A 279 -3.48 -3.10 -14.11
N LYS A 280 -2.73 -2.76 -15.15
CA LYS A 280 -3.28 -2.26 -16.41
C LYS A 280 -3.93 -3.38 -17.20
N THR A 281 -5.16 -3.73 -16.83
CA THR A 281 -6.02 -4.73 -17.46
C THR A 281 -7.37 -4.12 -17.81
N PRO A 282 -8.08 -4.60 -18.87
CA PRO A 282 -9.37 -4.04 -19.25
C PRO A 282 -10.40 -4.02 -18.11
N GLY A 283 -10.47 -5.09 -17.29
CA GLY A 283 -11.40 -5.18 -16.18
C GLY A 283 -11.13 -4.15 -15.07
N ILE A 284 -9.87 -3.94 -14.70
CA ILE A 284 -9.50 -2.95 -13.67
C ILE A 284 -9.74 -1.52 -14.18
N MET A 285 -9.36 -1.23 -15.44
CA MET A 285 -9.62 0.10 -16.01
C MET A 285 -11.11 0.40 -16.06
N ARG A 286 -11.93 -0.58 -16.49
CA ARG A 286 -13.39 -0.47 -16.48
C ARG A 286 -13.92 -0.20 -15.07
N GLU A 287 -13.49 -0.96 -14.07
CA GLU A 287 -13.95 -0.80 -12.67
C GLU A 287 -13.64 0.59 -12.11
N ILE A 288 -12.44 1.13 -12.36
CA ILE A 288 -12.07 2.48 -11.92
C ILE A 288 -12.94 3.55 -12.62
N ILE A 289 -13.07 3.45 -13.94
CA ILE A 289 -13.79 4.46 -14.76
C ILE A 289 -15.28 4.44 -14.48
N GLN A 290 -15.89 3.27 -14.34
CA GLN A 290 -17.33 3.14 -14.03
C GLN A 290 -17.69 3.72 -12.66
N ARG A 291 -16.73 3.80 -11.73
CA ARG A 291 -16.93 4.49 -10.45
C ARG A 291 -16.69 6.01 -10.52
N GLY A 292 -16.48 6.56 -11.72
CA GLY A 292 -16.24 7.99 -11.95
C GLY A 292 -14.84 8.46 -11.59
N MET A 293 -13.87 7.53 -11.42
CA MET A 293 -12.49 7.82 -11.06
C MET A 293 -11.57 7.72 -12.28
N ILE A 294 -10.43 8.40 -12.23
CA ILE A 294 -9.46 8.41 -13.33
C ILE A 294 -8.32 7.43 -13.04
N PRO A 295 -8.09 6.43 -13.92
CA PRO A 295 -6.96 5.53 -13.78
C PRO A 295 -5.65 6.22 -14.17
N VAL A 296 -4.70 6.27 -13.24
CA VAL A 296 -3.36 6.82 -13.45
C VAL A 296 -2.37 5.67 -13.58
N VAL A 297 -1.98 5.36 -14.81
CA VAL A 297 -1.19 4.19 -15.17
C VAL A 297 0.07 4.55 -15.95
N PRO A 298 1.15 3.75 -15.86
CA PRO A 298 2.35 3.98 -16.64
C PRO A 298 2.17 3.50 -18.08
N TYR A 299 3.10 3.94 -18.93
CA TYR A 299 3.23 3.34 -20.24
C TYR A 299 3.70 1.89 -20.13
N LYS A 300 2.98 0.99 -20.79
CA LYS A 300 3.37 -0.40 -20.94
C LYS A 300 3.76 -0.63 -22.40
N ARG A 301 5.05 -0.88 -22.64
CA ARG A 301 5.55 -1.15 -23.98
C ARG A 301 4.87 -2.41 -24.52
N PRO A 302 4.23 -2.37 -25.70
CA PRO A 302 3.71 -3.57 -26.33
C PRO A 302 4.84 -4.59 -26.61
N MET A 303 4.59 -5.84 -26.24
CA MET A 303 5.53 -6.92 -26.53
C MET A 303 5.36 -7.34 -27.99
N THR A 304 6.21 -6.79 -28.86
CA THR A 304 6.27 -7.15 -30.28
C THR A 304 7.62 -7.81 -30.54
N LYS A 305 7.62 -8.91 -31.29
CA LYS A 305 8.86 -9.58 -31.73
C LYS A 305 9.70 -8.59 -32.56
N LYS A 306 11.03 -8.60 -32.33
CA LYS A 306 11.94 -7.72 -33.07
C LYS A 306 11.79 -7.95 -34.58
N GLY A 307 11.66 -6.87 -35.34
CA GLY A 307 11.46 -6.90 -36.80
C GLY A 307 10.00 -7.02 -37.26
N PHE A 308 9.05 -7.20 -36.32
CA PHE A 308 7.63 -7.28 -36.67
C PHE A 308 6.92 -5.95 -36.45
N PHE A 309 5.88 -5.68 -37.25
CA PHE A 309 4.99 -4.54 -37.06
C PHE A 309 4.37 -4.52 -35.66
N LYS A 310 4.37 -3.36 -35.02
CA LYS A 310 3.72 -3.14 -33.74
C LYS A 310 2.21 -3.10 -33.90
N LYS A 311 1.47 -3.41 -32.84
CA LYS A 311 0.00 -3.31 -32.87
C LYS A 311 -0.49 -1.92 -33.25
N THR A 312 0.23 -0.87 -32.90
CA THR A 312 -0.08 0.54 -33.21
C THR A 312 0.05 0.89 -34.69
N GLU A 313 0.69 0.04 -35.50
CA GLU A 313 0.80 0.22 -36.96
C GLU A 313 -0.40 -0.37 -37.70
N TYR A 314 -1.30 -1.04 -36.97
CA TYR A 314 -2.61 -1.48 -37.49
C TYR A 314 -3.65 -0.47 -36.97
N VAL A 315 -4.30 0.26 -37.89
CA VAL A 315 -5.28 1.29 -37.56
C VAL A 315 -6.66 0.63 -37.41
N TYR A 316 -7.33 0.87 -36.29
CA TYR A 316 -8.71 0.41 -36.12
C TYR A 316 -9.68 1.41 -36.72
N ASP A 317 -10.54 0.97 -37.57
CA ASP A 317 -11.67 1.74 -38.10
C ASP A 317 -12.94 1.34 -37.32
N GLU A 318 -13.47 2.26 -36.53
CA GLU A 318 -14.61 2.03 -35.67
C GLU A 318 -15.92 1.94 -36.47
N TYR A 319 -16.02 2.72 -37.55
CA TYR A 319 -17.22 2.73 -38.40
C TYR A 319 -17.44 1.41 -39.15
N TYR A 320 -16.38 0.86 -39.73
CA TYR A 320 -16.42 -0.42 -40.43
C TYR A 320 -16.11 -1.64 -39.58
N ASP A 321 -15.80 -1.44 -38.30
CA ASP A 321 -15.35 -2.49 -37.35
C ASP A 321 -14.29 -3.42 -37.97
N CYS A 322 -13.22 -2.82 -38.47
CA CYS A 322 -12.11 -3.54 -39.08
C CYS A 322 -10.76 -2.94 -38.73
N TYR A 323 -9.68 -3.66 -38.99
CA TYR A 323 -8.33 -3.11 -38.92
C TYR A 323 -7.76 -2.91 -40.30
N ILE A 324 -7.04 -1.80 -40.47
CA ILE A 324 -6.25 -1.52 -41.69
C ILE A 324 -4.79 -1.85 -41.38
N CYS A 325 -4.17 -2.72 -42.18
CA CYS A 325 -2.77 -3.10 -42.00
C CYS A 325 -1.81 -2.10 -42.69
N PRO A 326 -0.48 -2.13 -42.39
CA PRO A 326 0.50 -1.25 -43.01
C PRO A 326 0.60 -1.32 -44.53
N ALA A 327 0.03 -2.38 -45.14
CA ALA A 327 -0.11 -2.51 -46.61
C ALA A 327 -1.50 -2.07 -47.15
N ASN A 328 -2.25 -1.29 -46.33
CA ASN A 328 -3.60 -0.80 -46.65
C ASN A 328 -4.62 -1.91 -47.02
N LYS A 329 -4.48 -3.11 -46.40
CA LYS A 329 -5.44 -4.19 -46.53
C LYS A 329 -6.27 -4.32 -45.26
N LEU A 330 -7.53 -4.80 -45.43
CA LEU A 330 -8.49 -4.91 -44.35
C LEU A 330 -8.33 -6.24 -43.59
N LEU A 331 -8.44 -6.18 -42.25
CA LEU A 331 -8.63 -7.34 -41.42
C LEU A 331 -10.05 -7.28 -40.88
N HIS A 332 -10.87 -8.25 -41.23
CA HIS A 332 -12.27 -8.32 -40.84
C HIS A 332 -12.47 -9.08 -39.55
N TYR A 333 -13.53 -8.74 -38.83
CA TYR A 333 -13.95 -9.47 -37.63
C TYR A 333 -14.17 -10.94 -37.96
N SER A 334 -13.60 -11.83 -37.20
CA SER A 334 -13.73 -13.27 -37.33
C SER A 334 -14.55 -13.90 -36.20
N THR A 335 -14.19 -13.60 -34.99
CA THR A 335 -14.85 -14.13 -33.78
C THR A 335 -14.44 -13.32 -32.52
N THR A 336 -15.22 -13.46 -31.46
CA THR A 336 -14.83 -13.02 -30.11
C THR A 336 -14.54 -14.27 -29.27
N ASN A 337 -13.35 -14.34 -28.69
CA ASN A 337 -12.93 -15.51 -27.92
C ASN A 337 -13.48 -15.50 -26.48
N ARG A 338 -13.28 -16.58 -25.71
CA ARG A 338 -13.77 -16.73 -24.32
C ARG A 338 -13.12 -15.76 -23.30
N GLU A 339 -12.06 -15.08 -23.71
CA GLU A 339 -11.35 -14.08 -22.89
C GLU A 339 -11.81 -12.64 -23.20
N GLY A 340 -12.78 -12.47 -24.13
CA GLY A 340 -13.33 -11.19 -24.51
C GLY A 340 -12.54 -10.46 -25.59
N TYR A 341 -11.62 -11.14 -26.28
CA TYR A 341 -10.91 -10.52 -27.39
C TYR A 341 -11.63 -10.80 -28.72
N ARG A 342 -12.03 -9.75 -29.42
CA ARG A 342 -12.41 -9.77 -30.82
C ARG A 342 -11.18 -10.05 -31.65
N GLU A 343 -11.24 -11.02 -32.55
CA GLU A 343 -10.17 -11.39 -33.47
C GLU A 343 -10.50 -10.89 -34.88
N TYR A 344 -9.60 -10.09 -35.43
CA TYR A 344 -9.68 -9.57 -36.79
C TYR A 344 -8.63 -10.28 -37.61
N LYS A 345 -9.06 -10.89 -38.77
CA LYS A 345 -8.19 -11.71 -39.59
C LYS A 345 -8.04 -11.11 -40.99
N SER A 346 -6.83 -11.16 -41.51
CA SER A 346 -6.52 -10.78 -42.86
C SER A 346 -6.91 -11.87 -43.86
N ASN A 347 -7.10 -11.48 -45.13
CA ASN A 347 -7.33 -12.43 -46.24
C ASN A 347 -6.00 -13.12 -46.58
N PRO A 348 -5.91 -14.47 -46.49
CA PRO A 348 -4.70 -15.24 -46.82
C PRO A 348 -4.20 -15.04 -48.26
N LEU A 349 -5.13 -14.91 -49.20
CA LEU A 349 -4.79 -14.75 -50.65
C LEU A 349 -4.07 -13.43 -50.90
N GLU A 350 -4.51 -12.34 -50.25
CA GLU A 350 -3.85 -11.04 -50.37
C GLU A 350 -2.52 -11.01 -49.63
N CYS A 351 -2.45 -11.69 -48.47
CA CYS A 351 -1.24 -11.72 -47.65
C CYS A 351 -0.13 -12.59 -48.26
N SER A 352 -0.46 -13.64 -49.02
CA SER A 352 0.53 -14.49 -49.68
C SER A 352 1.40 -13.74 -50.71
N GLN A 353 0.87 -12.66 -51.28
CA GLN A 353 1.56 -11.82 -52.26
C GLN A 353 2.07 -10.50 -51.65
N CYS A 354 1.97 -10.34 -50.31
CA CYS A 354 2.32 -9.09 -49.67
C CYS A 354 3.85 -8.95 -49.43
N PRO A 355 4.49 -7.85 -49.89
CA PRO A 355 5.93 -7.65 -49.72
C PRO A 355 6.38 -7.52 -48.24
N TYR A 356 5.44 -7.29 -47.34
CA TYR A 356 5.72 -7.12 -45.91
C TYR A 356 5.40 -8.39 -45.09
N ILE A 357 5.11 -9.53 -45.69
CA ILE A 357 4.65 -10.74 -45.02
C ILE A 357 5.59 -11.18 -43.91
N GLU A 358 6.90 -11.15 -44.13
CA GLU A 358 7.92 -11.54 -43.15
C GLU A 358 7.96 -10.65 -41.92
N LYS A 359 7.60 -9.37 -42.05
CA LYS A 359 7.49 -8.41 -40.95
C LYS A 359 6.11 -8.40 -40.29
N CYS A 360 5.14 -9.10 -40.84
CA CYS A 360 3.75 -9.09 -40.46
C CYS A 360 3.35 -10.34 -39.66
N THR A 361 3.59 -11.54 -40.20
CA THR A 361 3.14 -12.79 -39.60
C THR A 361 4.10 -13.96 -39.89
N MET A 362 4.12 -14.93 -38.95
CA MET A 362 4.82 -16.22 -39.12
C MET A 362 3.82 -17.36 -39.38
N SER A 363 2.57 -17.02 -39.67
CA SER A 363 1.54 -18.03 -39.94
C SER A 363 1.84 -18.77 -41.25
N ARG A 364 1.82 -20.10 -41.20
CA ARG A 364 1.95 -20.95 -42.44
C ARG A 364 0.85 -20.67 -43.44
N ASN A 365 -0.32 -20.24 -42.97
CA ASN A 365 -1.48 -19.94 -43.82
C ASN A 365 -1.52 -18.45 -44.21
N HIS A 366 -0.41 -17.72 -44.10
CA HIS A 366 -0.31 -16.28 -44.43
C HIS A 366 -1.39 -15.40 -43.80
N THR A 367 -1.92 -15.79 -42.63
CA THR A 367 -2.98 -15.06 -41.95
C THR A 367 -2.40 -14.22 -40.79
N LYS A 368 -2.70 -12.93 -40.77
CA LYS A 368 -2.47 -12.05 -39.64
C LYS A 368 -3.73 -11.97 -38.79
N VAL A 369 -3.56 -12.11 -37.48
CA VAL A 369 -4.62 -11.88 -36.48
C VAL A 369 -4.24 -10.69 -35.61
N VAL A 370 -5.14 -9.71 -35.51
CA VAL A 370 -5.07 -8.61 -34.58
C VAL A 370 -6.25 -8.74 -33.62
N THR A 371 -5.99 -8.55 -32.33
CA THR A 371 -7.03 -8.72 -31.31
C THR A 371 -7.36 -7.39 -30.63
N ARG A 372 -8.67 -7.16 -30.35
CA ARG A 372 -9.18 -6.01 -29.61
C ARG A 372 -10.12 -6.50 -28.51
N HIS A 373 -9.88 -6.14 -27.25
CA HIS A 373 -10.77 -6.55 -26.17
C HIS A 373 -12.10 -5.79 -26.27
N ILE A 374 -13.22 -6.41 -25.89
CA ILE A 374 -14.54 -5.73 -25.90
C ILE A 374 -14.54 -4.47 -25.03
N TRP A 375 -13.72 -4.45 -23.98
CA TRP A 375 -13.48 -3.29 -23.10
C TRP A 375 -12.23 -2.49 -23.45
N SER A 376 -11.83 -2.46 -24.73
CA SER A 376 -10.63 -1.72 -25.15
C SER A 376 -10.77 -0.21 -24.99
N GLU A 377 -11.98 0.33 -25.06
CA GLU A 377 -12.27 1.75 -24.86
C GLU A 377 -11.76 2.25 -23.49
N TYR A 378 -11.94 1.46 -22.43
CA TYR A 378 -11.42 1.81 -21.10
C TYR A 378 -9.89 1.83 -21.04
N MET A 379 -9.23 0.98 -21.83
CA MET A 379 -7.77 0.98 -21.95
C MET A 379 -7.26 2.19 -22.75
N GLU A 380 -7.96 2.59 -23.78
CA GLU A 380 -7.67 3.76 -24.60
C GLU A 380 -7.88 5.04 -23.81
N TYR A 381 -8.98 5.14 -23.08
CA TYR A 381 -9.24 6.23 -22.14
C TYR A 381 -8.11 6.38 -21.10
N ALA A 382 -7.68 5.27 -20.49
CA ALA A 382 -6.57 5.30 -19.53
C ALA A 382 -5.24 5.74 -20.18
N GLU A 383 -5.00 5.44 -21.48
CA GLU A 383 -3.83 5.92 -22.21
C GLU A 383 -3.89 7.42 -22.50
N GLU A 384 -5.06 7.96 -22.84
CA GLU A 384 -5.24 9.40 -23.07
C GLU A 384 -4.91 10.21 -21.83
N TYR A 385 -5.43 9.80 -20.67
CA TYR A 385 -5.13 10.47 -19.40
C TYR A 385 -3.66 10.44 -19.02
N ARG A 386 -2.91 9.44 -19.45
CA ARG A 386 -1.47 9.35 -19.23
C ARG A 386 -0.69 10.54 -19.80
N HIS A 387 -1.19 11.19 -20.86
CA HIS A 387 -0.57 12.36 -21.49
C HIS A 387 -0.93 13.66 -20.80
N VAL A 388 -1.97 13.70 -20.00
CA VAL A 388 -2.36 14.90 -19.25
C VAL A 388 -1.35 15.16 -18.13
N PHE A 389 -0.80 16.36 -18.09
CA PHE A 389 0.28 16.77 -17.17
C PHE A 389 -0.06 16.45 -15.70
N GLN A 390 -1.26 16.78 -15.24
CA GLN A 390 -1.71 16.58 -13.88
C GLN A 390 -1.60 15.10 -13.43
N TYR A 391 -2.01 14.16 -14.28
CA TYR A 391 -1.97 12.74 -13.94
C TYR A 391 -0.57 12.14 -14.03
N LYS A 392 0.26 12.68 -14.90
CA LYS A 392 1.68 12.33 -14.95
C LYS A 392 2.41 12.71 -13.65
N GLU A 393 2.06 13.85 -13.06
CA GLU A 393 2.62 14.26 -11.76
C GLU A 393 2.09 13.38 -10.62
N ILE A 394 0.79 13.01 -10.62
CA ILE A 394 0.25 12.05 -9.65
C ILE A 394 0.99 10.72 -9.74
N TYR A 395 1.25 10.20 -10.96
CA TYR A 395 1.99 8.94 -11.10
C TYR A 395 3.39 8.99 -10.48
N LYS A 396 4.09 10.11 -10.61
CA LYS A 396 5.43 10.30 -10.02
C LYS A 396 5.42 10.24 -8.49
N GLN A 397 4.32 10.66 -7.86
CA GLN A 397 4.18 10.64 -6.40
C GLN A 397 4.16 9.22 -5.81
N ARG A 398 4.02 8.17 -6.61
CA ARG A 398 4.08 6.78 -6.12
C ARG A 398 5.35 6.48 -5.32
N ARG A 399 6.49 7.04 -5.71
CA ARG A 399 7.77 6.86 -5.01
C ARG A 399 7.76 7.47 -3.60
N GLU A 400 7.05 8.56 -3.43
CA GLU A 400 6.95 9.28 -2.16
C GLU A 400 5.77 8.83 -1.31
N THR A 401 4.88 8.03 -1.88
CA THR A 401 3.66 7.52 -1.25
C THR A 401 3.76 6.01 -1.01
N ILE A 402 3.18 5.19 -1.86
CA ILE A 402 3.03 3.75 -1.62
C ILE A 402 4.38 3.01 -1.48
N GLU A 403 5.40 3.37 -2.27
CA GLU A 403 6.72 2.75 -2.15
C GLU A 403 7.37 3.10 -0.80
N ARG A 404 7.16 4.32 -0.31
CA ARG A 404 7.62 4.75 1.02
C ARG A 404 6.85 4.07 2.14
N VAL A 405 5.53 3.90 1.99
CA VAL A 405 4.72 3.11 2.93
C VAL A 405 5.30 1.71 3.09
N PHE A 406 5.65 1.05 1.98
CA PHE A 406 6.25 -0.28 2.02
C PHE A 406 7.66 -0.31 2.61
N ALA A 407 8.47 0.71 2.32
CA ALA A 407 9.78 0.85 2.93
C ALA A 407 9.68 1.00 4.45
N ASP A 408 8.81 1.90 4.93
CA ASP A 408 8.59 2.10 6.36
C ASP A 408 8.02 0.85 7.04
N ALA A 409 7.04 0.17 6.43
CA ALA A 409 6.47 -1.07 6.95
C ALA A 409 7.54 -2.17 7.13
N LYS A 410 8.42 -2.33 6.14
CA LYS A 410 9.46 -3.37 6.15
C LYS A 410 10.63 -3.06 7.06
N GLU A 411 11.13 -1.82 7.04
CA GLU A 411 12.37 -1.45 7.74
C GLU A 411 12.14 -1.01 9.18
N ARG A 412 11.02 -0.35 9.45
CA ARG A 412 10.74 0.25 10.77
C ARG A 412 9.71 -0.51 11.58
N HIS A 413 8.82 -1.26 10.92
CA HIS A 413 7.69 -1.93 11.55
C HIS A 413 7.73 -3.46 11.40
N GLY A 414 8.84 -4.01 10.89
CA GLY A 414 9.12 -5.45 10.87
C GLY A 414 8.31 -6.28 9.88
N LEU A 415 7.64 -5.68 8.89
CA LEU A 415 6.78 -6.40 7.93
C LEU A 415 7.56 -7.12 6.82
N ARG A 416 8.91 -7.10 6.81
CA ARG A 416 9.72 -7.81 5.81
C ARG A 416 9.55 -9.32 5.91
N TYR A 417 9.41 -9.84 7.13
CA TYR A 417 9.28 -11.26 7.45
C TYR A 417 8.15 -11.46 8.44
N THR A 418 7.47 -12.60 8.31
CA THR A 418 6.55 -13.04 9.37
C THR A 418 7.13 -14.26 10.11
N MET A 419 6.95 -14.26 11.43
CA MET A 419 7.19 -15.44 12.27
C MET A 419 5.91 -16.27 12.43
N LEU A 420 4.78 -15.71 12.03
CA LEU A 420 3.46 -16.35 12.11
C LEU A 420 3.24 -17.24 10.89
N ARG A 421 2.36 -18.23 11.04
CA ARG A 421 1.91 -19.13 9.98
C ARG A 421 0.40 -19.11 9.89
N GLY A 422 -0.11 -19.25 8.67
CA GLY A 422 -1.52 -19.17 8.35
C GLY A 422 -1.98 -17.74 8.02
N LEU A 423 -2.86 -17.61 7.03
CA LEU A 423 -3.31 -16.35 6.45
C LEU A 423 -3.87 -15.39 7.52
N GLU A 424 -4.74 -15.88 8.41
CA GLU A 424 -5.40 -15.06 9.44
C GLU A 424 -4.42 -14.40 10.41
N LYS A 425 -3.39 -15.13 10.86
CA LYS A 425 -2.39 -14.58 11.77
C LYS A 425 -1.49 -13.54 11.06
N VAL A 426 -1.14 -13.81 9.81
CA VAL A 426 -0.35 -12.85 9.01
C VAL A 426 -1.18 -11.62 8.66
N LYS A 427 -2.49 -11.78 8.42
CA LYS A 427 -3.44 -10.66 8.24
C LYS A 427 -3.49 -9.80 9.51
N MET A 428 -3.62 -10.41 10.70
CA MET A 428 -3.53 -9.70 11.97
C MET A 428 -2.22 -8.90 12.09
N GLN A 429 -1.07 -9.53 11.78
CA GLN A 429 0.24 -8.83 11.78
C GLN A 429 0.24 -7.63 10.85
N ALA A 430 -0.23 -7.78 9.61
CA ALA A 430 -0.28 -6.70 8.64
C ALA A 430 -1.22 -5.56 9.09
N THR A 431 -2.40 -5.91 9.62
CA THR A 431 -3.38 -4.96 10.15
C THR A 431 -2.78 -4.12 11.28
N LEU A 432 -2.15 -4.77 12.26
CA LEU A 432 -1.51 -4.08 13.37
C LEU A 432 -0.31 -3.24 12.94
N THR A 433 0.47 -3.72 11.96
CA THR A 433 1.57 -2.94 11.39
C THR A 433 1.06 -1.64 10.75
N PHE A 434 0.06 -1.73 9.88
CA PHE A 434 -0.50 -0.56 9.21
C PHE A 434 -1.26 0.36 10.20
N ALA A 435 -1.95 -0.20 11.19
CA ALA A 435 -2.55 0.56 12.29
C ALA A 435 -1.49 1.38 13.06
N CYS A 436 -0.37 0.76 13.44
CA CYS A 436 0.74 1.43 14.12
C CYS A 436 1.41 2.50 13.25
N MET A 437 1.53 2.29 11.95
CA MET A 437 2.04 3.30 11.02
C MET A 437 1.12 4.53 10.97
N ASN A 438 -0.20 4.30 10.83
CA ASN A 438 -1.19 5.37 10.84
C ASN A 438 -1.21 6.09 12.21
N LEU A 439 -1.19 5.35 13.31
CA LEU A 439 -1.18 5.87 14.68
C LEU A 439 0.03 6.78 14.95
N LYS A 440 1.21 6.32 14.56
CA LYS A 440 2.46 7.11 14.71
C LYS A 440 2.37 8.42 13.92
N LYS A 441 1.84 8.37 12.71
CA LYS A 441 1.67 9.56 11.87
C LYS A 441 0.61 10.50 12.45
N LEU A 442 -0.54 9.96 12.84
CA LEU A 442 -1.60 10.69 13.51
C LEU A 442 -1.07 11.46 14.73
N ALA A 443 -0.32 10.80 15.60
CA ALA A 443 0.27 11.38 16.80
C ALA A 443 1.21 12.56 16.47
N ILE A 444 2.13 12.35 15.54
CA ILE A 444 3.07 13.41 15.11
C ILE A 444 2.32 14.59 14.50
N TRP A 445 1.27 14.35 13.71
CA TRP A 445 0.53 15.42 13.04
C TRP A 445 -0.39 16.18 14.01
N LYS A 446 -1.04 15.49 14.95
CA LYS A 446 -1.80 16.15 16.04
C LYS A 446 -0.87 17.03 16.89
N HIS A 447 0.30 16.55 17.26
CA HIS A 447 1.29 17.31 17.98
C HIS A 447 1.74 18.56 17.23
N ARG A 448 2.09 18.42 15.93
CA ARG A 448 2.46 19.56 15.09
C ARG A 448 1.33 20.58 14.95
N LYS A 449 0.08 20.12 14.81
CA LYS A 449 -1.11 20.99 14.73
C LYS A 449 -1.32 21.77 16.03
N ARG A 450 -1.07 21.15 17.20
CA ARG A 450 -1.11 21.83 18.51
C ARG A 450 -0.04 22.92 18.62
N LEU A 451 1.19 22.65 18.19
CA LEU A 451 2.28 23.64 18.19
C LEU A 451 2.04 24.83 17.25
N GLN A 452 1.22 24.65 16.20
CA GLN A 452 0.88 25.71 15.26
C GLN A 452 -0.29 26.58 15.70
N LYS A 453 -1.09 26.15 16.70
CA LYS A 453 -2.14 27.00 17.28
C LYS A 453 -1.49 28.13 18.08
N PRO A 454 -1.87 29.42 17.89
CA PRO A 454 -1.37 30.51 18.71
C PRO A 454 -1.77 30.26 20.16
N SER A 455 -0.80 30.35 21.07
CA SER A 455 -1.10 30.42 22.51
C SER A 455 -1.95 31.66 22.75
N VAL A 456 -3.13 31.49 23.35
CA VAL A 456 -4.10 32.57 23.63
C VAL A 456 -3.59 33.50 24.76
N HIS A 457 -2.44 33.23 25.35
CA HIS A 457 -1.85 34.02 26.44
C HIS A 457 -0.49 34.59 25.99
N GLY A 458 -0.48 35.90 25.75
CA GLY A 458 0.74 36.71 25.69
C GLY A 458 0.88 37.55 24.40
N LYS A 459 0.86 38.89 24.60
CA LYS A 459 1.08 39.89 23.54
C LYS A 459 2.46 39.83 22.87
N ASN A 460 3.35 38.89 23.26
CA ASN A 460 4.70 38.72 22.70
C ASN A 460 4.77 37.61 21.58
N GLY A 461 3.68 36.90 21.33
CA GLY A 461 3.70 35.76 20.40
C GLY A 461 3.79 36.11 18.90
N PHE A 462 3.54 37.37 18.53
CA PHE A 462 3.57 37.78 17.13
C PHE A 462 5.01 37.91 16.58
N PHE A 463 5.93 38.45 17.37
CA PHE A 463 7.33 38.61 16.98
C PHE A 463 8.11 37.29 16.98
N GLU A 464 7.85 36.41 17.92
CA GLU A 464 8.40 35.04 17.92
C GLU A 464 7.99 34.23 16.69
N LYS A 465 6.75 34.38 16.22
CA LYS A 465 6.25 33.71 14.99
C LYS A 465 6.93 34.20 13.72
N ILE A 466 7.21 35.51 13.63
CA ILE A 466 7.94 36.07 12.48
C ILE A 466 9.38 35.56 12.51
N LYS A 467 10.02 35.54 13.67
CA LYS A 467 11.38 35.01 13.84
C LYS A 467 11.48 33.51 13.49
N TYR A 468 10.50 32.69 13.89
CA TYR A 468 10.46 31.27 13.52
C TYR A 468 10.17 31.01 12.04
N LYS A 469 9.25 31.78 11.42
CA LYS A 469 9.00 31.71 9.97
C LYS A 469 10.20 32.13 9.13
N LEU A 470 10.94 33.16 9.58
CA LEU A 470 12.16 33.63 8.91
C LEU A 470 13.30 32.61 9.08
N LEU A 471 13.50 32.03 10.25
CA LEU A 471 14.50 30.99 10.51
C LEU A 471 14.18 29.69 9.75
N TYR A 472 12.90 29.33 9.64
CA TYR A 472 12.47 28.14 8.86
C TYR A 472 12.68 28.34 7.36
N LYS A 473 12.34 29.53 6.83
CA LYS A 473 12.65 29.90 5.44
C LYS A 473 14.15 29.95 5.20
N ALA A 474 14.94 30.53 6.09
CA ALA A 474 16.40 30.56 5.98
C ALA A 474 17.02 29.15 5.96
N LYS A 475 16.54 28.21 6.81
CA LYS A 475 17.00 26.81 6.80
C LYS A 475 16.59 26.06 5.52
N ILE A 476 15.42 26.35 4.94
CA ILE A 476 15.03 25.78 3.64
C ILE A 476 15.91 26.35 2.54
N TRP A 477 16.15 27.67 2.52
CA TRP A 477 17.04 28.31 1.56
C TRP A 477 18.47 27.81 1.66
N GLN A 478 18.98 27.62 2.88
CA GLN A 478 20.32 27.07 3.10
C GLN A 478 20.43 25.61 2.61
N ARG A 479 19.39 24.77 2.76
CA ARG A 479 19.35 23.42 2.18
C ARG A 479 19.22 23.42 0.65
N VAL A 480 18.47 24.32 0.09
CA VAL A 480 18.32 24.47 -1.37
C VAL A 480 19.61 25.03 -2.00
N TRP A 481 20.32 25.89 -1.28
CA TRP A 481 21.60 26.47 -1.75
C TRP A 481 22.77 25.49 -1.71
N ILE A 482 22.89 24.69 -0.66
CA ILE A 482 23.92 23.65 -0.55
C ILE A 482 23.76 22.57 -1.63
N THR A 483 22.54 22.32 -2.12
CA THR A 483 22.28 21.34 -3.20
C THR A 483 22.46 21.93 -4.60
N ARG A 484 22.60 23.23 -4.79
CA ARG A 484 22.71 23.88 -6.10
C ARG A 484 24.03 24.57 -6.40
N CYS A 485 24.92 24.73 -5.42
CA CYS A 485 26.22 25.40 -5.63
C CYS A 485 27.38 24.39 -5.64
N HIS A 486 27.49 23.62 -6.73
CA HIS A 486 28.80 23.10 -7.18
C HIS A 486 29.31 23.79 -8.45
N ILE A 487 28.71 24.91 -8.86
CA ILE A 487 29.23 25.70 -9.99
C ILE A 487 28.93 27.18 -9.72
N CYS A 488 30.00 27.99 -9.69
CA CYS A 488 30.12 29.43 -9.65
C CYS A 488 30.42 30.08 -8.29
N LEU A 489 31.70 30.24 -8.05
CA LEU A 489 32.30 31.27 -7.23
C LEU A 489 32.20 32.60 -7.96
N GLN A 490 31.51 33.59 -7.39
CA GLN A 490 31.80 35.01 -7.56
C GLN A 490 31.37 35.79 -6.31
N SER A 491 32.26 36.66 -5.88
CA SER A 491 32.46 37.21 -4.53
C SER A 491 31.59 38.40 -4.11
N ASP A 492 30.56 38.81 -4.85
CA ASP A 492 29.89 40.08 -4.61
C ASP A 492 28.58 40.08 -3.85
N TYR A 493 28.08 38.87 -3.49
CA TYR A 493 26.79 38.75 -2.78
C TYR A 493 26.88 38.65 -1.24
N ILE A 494 28.10 38.45 -0.71
CA ILE A 494 28.31 38.37 0.74
C ILE A 494 28.25 39.77 1.40
N PHE A 495 28.58 40.81 0.64
CA PHE A 495 28.55 42.17 1.14
C PHE A 495 27.15 42.75 1.33
N MET A 496 26.18 42.34 0.51
CA MET A 496 24.79 42.80 0.63
C MET A 496 24.04 42.22 1.84
N ILE A 497 24.34 40.98 2.21
CA ILE A 497 23.68 40.31 3.38
C ILE A 497 24.21 40.88 4.70
N SER A 498 25.46 41.28 4.77
CA SER A 498 26.07 41.93 5.93
C SER A 498 25.45 43.31 6.21
N ILE A 499 25.09 44.09 5.18
CA ILE A 499 24.44 45.39 5.33
C ILE A 499 22.99 45.28 5.82
N ILE A 500 22.27 44.27 5.41
CA ILE A 500 20.88 44.02 5.87
C ILE A 500 20.85 43.55 7.35
N PHE A 501 21.87 42.81 7.80
CA PHE A 501 21.97 42.40 9.21
C PHE A 501 22.46 43.49 10.14
N SER A 502 23.28 44.40 9.64
CA SER A 502 23.76 45.58 10.40
C SER A 502 22.67 46.63 10.60
N SER A 503 21.78 46.83 9.63
CA SER A 503 20.68 47.80 9.72
C SER A 503 19.51 47.36 10.59
N LEU A 504 19.42 46.07 10.93
CA LEU A 504 18.38 45.50 11.83
C LEU A 504 18.80 45.48 13.32
N ASN A 505 20.10 45.66 13.61
CA ASN A 505 20.60 45.72 14.99
C ASN A 505 20.73 47.13 15.59
N HIS A 506 20.43 48.17 14.83
CA HIS A 506 20.53 49.58 15.28
C HIS A 506 19.18 50.30 15.45
N ARG A 507 18.07 49.55 15.48
CA ARG A 507 16.75 50.13 15.79
C ARG A 507 15.98 49.23 16.71
N TRP A 508 16.52 48.99 17.90
CA TRP A 508 15.78 48.65 19.15
C TRP A 508 16.72 48.72 20.36
#